data_59f7f606a4e713195d6f1641c4f84571
#
_entry.id   59f7f606a4e713195d6f1641c4f84571
#
_cell.length_a   1.000
_cell.length_b   1.000
_cell.length_c   1.000
_cell.angle_alpha   90.00
_cell.angle_beta   90.00
_cell.angle_gamma   90.00
#
_symmetry.space_group_name_H-M   'P 1'
#
loop_
_entity.id
_entity.type
_entity.pdbx_description
1 polymer ?
#
loop_
_entity_poly.entity_id
_entity_poly.type
_entity_poly.pdbx_seq_one_letter_code
_entity_poly.pdbx_strand_id
1 'polypeptide(L)'
;HVGSGSEKPGRTGFAHLFEHLMFEGSKHVPEGAFDTLLEGAGANNNGSTTVDRTNYYINGPSNALELMLFLESDRMAYLLDTMSPERVDGQRDVVKNERRQSIENRPYGIPELELDSMLFPTGHPYSWSTIGSMEDLSAASHEDVQEFFRTYYAPNNASLVVAGDIDIAAAKALVEKWFAEVPRGKPVPPVAPPAAMLTEVTRRTMTDQVQLPRLYLGWLTPATYQPGDAALDVVASLLAGGKN
;
A
#
# COMPACT_ATOMS: atom_id res chain seq x y z
N HIS A 1 -1.69 8.83 3.48
CA HIS A 1 -1.67 8.26 4.84
C HIS A 1 -2.77 7.20 4.98
N VAL A 2 -2.66 6.12 4.19
CA VAL A 2 -3.56 4.96 4.19
C VAL A 2 -2.75 3.71 3.88
N GLY A 3 -3.02 2.63 4.55
CA GLY A 3 -2.43 1.32 4.32
C GLY A 3 -3.39 0.23 4.77
N SER A 4 -2.96 -1.03 4.78
CA SER A 4 -3.84 -2.13 5.21
C SER A 4 -4.30 -2.01 6.66
N GLY A 5 -3.56 -1.27 7.51
CA GLY A 5 -3.97 -0.93 8.87
C GLY A 5 -5.20 -0.01 8.97
N SER A 6 -5.58 0.65 7.87
CA SER A 6 -6.80 1.47 7.79
C SER A 6 -8.04 0.66 7.39
N GLU A 7 -7.87 -0.59 7.04
CA GLU A 7 -8.94 -1.49 6.60
C GLU A 7 -9.76 -2.03 7.79
N LYS A 8 -10.81 -2.77 7.47
CA LYS A 8 -11.68 -3.41 8.46
C LYS A 8 -11.72 -4.92 8.21
N PRO A 9 -11.92 -5.75 9.24
CA PRO A 9 -12.20 -7.17 9.05
C PRO A 9 -13.34 -7.39 8.03
N GLY A 10 -13.15 -8.31 7.09
CA GLY A 10 -14.07 -8.54 5.97
C GLY A 10 -13.89 -7.57 4.78
N ARG A 11 -12.89 -6.70 4.83
CA ARG A 11 -12.54 -5.73 3.79
C ARG A 11 -11.02 -5.56 3.70
N THR A 12 -10.28 -6.68 3.77
CA THR A 12 -8.82 -6.67 3.70
C THR A 12 -8.32 -6.70 2.25
N GLY A 13 -7.16 -6.09 2.00
CA GLY A 13 -6.56 -5.97 0.67
C GLY A 13 -7.01 -4.74 -0.13
N PHE A 14 -7.85 -3.88 0.43
CA PHE A 14 -8.35 -2.69 -0.28
C PHE A 14 -7.26 -1.66 -0.53
N ALA A 15 -6.38 -1.41 0.42
CA ALA A 15 -5.29 -0.46 0.24
C ALA A 15 -4.36 -0.87 -0.92
N HIS A 16 -4.04 -2.16 -1.01
CA HIS A 16 -3.24 -2.71 -2.09
C HIS A 16 -4.01 -2.75 -3.42
N LEU A 17 -5.29 -3.12 -3.41
CA LEU A 17 -6.13 -3.03 -4.61
C LEU A 17 -6.17 -1.59 -5.14
N PHE A 18 -6.23 -0.58 -4.25
CA PHE A 18 -6.17 0.81 -4.65
C PHE A 18 -4.82 1.23 -5.23
N GLU A 19 -3.72 0.67 -4.74
CA GLU A 19 -2.42 0.88 -5.40
C GLU A 19 -2.52 0.54 -6.88
N HIS A 20 -3.08 -0.60 -7.24
CA HIS A 20 -3.29 -1.00 -8.63
C HIS A 20 -4.26 -0.08 -9.39
N LEU A 21 -5.43 0.19 -8.80
CA LEU A 21 -6.46 1.00 -9.43
C LEU A 21 -6.01 2.43 -9.77
N MET A 22 -5.05 2.97 -9.03
CA MET A 22 -4.51 4.31 -9.28
C MET A 22 -3.73 4.42 -10.60
N PHE A 23 -3.40 3.31 -11.26
CA PHE A 23 -2.74 3.29 -12.57
C PHE A 23 -3.71 3.04 -13.73
N GLU A 24 -5.01 2.76 -13.45
CA GLU A 24 -6.01 2.38 -14.45
C GLU A 24 -6.61 3.56 -15.25
N GLY A 25 -6.02 4.74 -15.10
CA GLY A 25 -6.48 5.96 -15.75
C GLY A 25 -7.44 6.77 -14.88
N SER A 26 -7.70 7.98 -15.33
CA SER A 26 -8.53 8.98 -14.68
C SER A 26 -9.24 9.83 -15.74
N LYS A 27 -10.01 10.82 -15.34
CA LYS A 27 -10.88 11.60 -16.26
C LYS A 27 -10.17 12.14 -17.50
N HIS A 28 -8.96 12.68 -17.33
CA HIS A 28 -8.21 13.30 -18.42
C HIS A 28 -7.02 12.45 -18.91
N VAL A 29 -6.78 11.31 -18.24
CA VAL A 29 -5.69 10.38 -18.56
C VAL A 29 -6.32 9.00 -18.84
N PRO A 30 -6.50 8.63 -20.13
CA PRO A 30 -7.05 7.33 -20.49
C PRO A 30 -6.22 6.16 -19.93
N GLU A 31 -6.85 5.01 -19.79
CA GLU A 31 -6.19 3.76 -19.40
C GLU A 31 -4.96 3.49 -20.27
N GLY A 32 -3.83 3.11 -19.64
CA GLY A 32 -2.53 2.89 -20.27
C GLY A 32 -1.79 4.17 -20.70
N ALA A 33 -2.44 5.33 -20.66
CA ALA A 33 -1.78 6.59 -21.05
C ALA A 33 -0.82 7.10 -19.96
N PHE A 34 -1.04 6.76 -18.70
CA PHE A 34 -0.20 7.19 -17.60
C PHE A 34 1.27 6.76 -17.82
N ASP A 35 1.48 5.48 -18.04
CA ASP A 35 2.83 4.92 -18.30
C ASP A 35 3.39 5.40 -19.63
N THR A 36 2.59 5.39 -20.69
CA THR A 36 3.03 5.84 -22.02
C THR A 36 3.52 7.29 -22.03
N LEU A 37 2.84 8.19 -21.31
CA LEU A 37 3.23 9.60 -21.19
C LEU A 37 4.54 9.76 -20.40
N LEU A 38 4.69 9.01 -19.31
CA LEU A 38 5.89 9.03 -18.49
C LEU A 38 7.10 8.44 -19.24
N GLU A 39 6.95 7.28 -19.88
CA GLU A 39 8.00 6.65 -20.69
C GLU A 39 8.43 7.57 -21.83
N GLY A 40 7.47 8.20 -22.53
CA GLY A 40 7.74 9.19 -23.57
C GLY A 40 8.52 10.41 -23.09
N ALA A 41 8.38 10.76 -21.81
CA ALA A 41 9.13 11.83 -21.15
C ALA A 41 10.46 11.37 -20.53
N GLY A 42 10.83 10.07 -20.63
CA GLY A 42 12.00 9.49 -19.99
C GLY A 42 11.86 9.31 -18.48
N ALA A 43 10.63 9.21 -17.98
CA ALA A 43 10.32 8.98 -16.59
C ALA A 43 9.88 7.53 -16.33
N ASN A 44 9.94 7.11 -15.10
CA ASN A 44 9.39 5.86 -14.61
C ASN A 44 8.58 6.10 -13.33
N ASN A 45 7.68 5.19 -13.01
CA ASN A 45 6.83 5.28 -11.84
C ASN A 45 6.69 3.92 -11.14
N ASN A 46 6.23 3.96 -9.91
CA ASN A 46 5.80 2.78 -9.18
C ASN A 46 4.93 3.18 -7.98
N GLY A 47 4.36 2.18 -7.31
CA GLY A 47 3.66 2.29 -6.05
C GLY A 47 4.15 1.27 -5.02
N SER A 48 3.80 1.45 -3.77
CA SER A 48 3.91 0.39 -2.76
C SER A 48 2.95 0.63 -1.61
N THR A 49 2.37 -0.45 -1.11
CA THR A 49 1.47 -0.44 0.05
C THR A 49 2.10 -1.20 1.21
N THR A 50 2.00 -0.62 2.40
CA THR A 50 2.36 -1.24 3.67
C THR A 50 1.17 -1.22 4.61
N VAL A 51 1.36 -1.67 5.84
CA VAL A 51 0.31 -1.59 6.87
C VAL A 51 -0.12 -0.15 7.18
N ASP A 52 0.78 0.83 7.10
CA ASP A 52 0.51 2.21 7.54
C ASP A 52 0.50 3.25 6.42
N ARG A 53 0.94 2.92 5.22
CA ARG A 53 1.01 3.85 4.10
C ARG A 53 0.84 3.20 2.75
N THR A 54 0.36 3.98 1.79
CA THR A 54 0.52 3.73 0.35
C THR A 54 1.25 4.93 -0.25
N ASN A 55 2.30 4.68 -1.01
CA ASN A 55 2.98 5.74 -1.75
C ASN A 55 2.98 5.46 -3.24
N TYR A 56 3.02 6.53 -3.99
CA TYR A 56 3.23 6.55 -5.43
C TYR A 56 4.40 7.46 -5.70
N TYR A 57 5.25 7.12 -6.65
CA TYR A 57 6.38 7.96 -6.99
C TYR A 57 6.70 7.91 -8.48
N ILE A 58 7.19 9.01 -8.96
CA ILE A 58 7.68 9.17 -10.33
C ILE A 58 9.11 9.69 -10.26
N ASN A 59 10.02 9.05 -10.99
CA ASN A 59 11.36 9.53 -11.22
C ASN A 59 11.49 9.93 -12.69
N GLY A 60 11.95 11.13 -12.96
CA GLY A 60 12.07 11.63 -14.32
C GLY A 60 12.92 12.87 -14.43
N PRO A 61 13.18 13.33 -15.65
CA PRO A 61 13.94 14.54 -15.88
C PRO A 61 13.19 15.79 -15.40
N SER A 62 13.91 16.80 -14.92
CA SER A 62 13.33 18.02 -14.33
C SER A 62 12.38 18.78 -15.25
N ASN A 63 12.60 18.72 -16.57
CA ASN A 63 11.70 19.31 -17.56
C ASN A 63 10.36 18.60 -17.72
N ALA A 64 10.19 17.38 -17.16
CA ALA A 64 8.92 16.66 -17.12
C ALA A 64 8.12 16.90 -15.82
N LEU A 65 8.60 17.75 -14.89
CA LEU A 65 7.95 17.97 -13.60
C LEU A 65 6.47 18.35 -13.74
N GLU A 66 6.13 19.20 -14.67
CA GLU A 66 4.75 19.64 -14.87
C GLU A 66 3.85 18.47 -15.30
N LEU A 67 4.31 17.60 -16.21
CA LEU A 67 3.60 16.39 -16.61
C LEU A 67 3.39 15.45 -15.41
N MET A 68 4.44 15.24 -14.61
CA MET A 68 4.35 14.38 -13.41
C MET A 68 3.31 14.92 -12.41
N LEU A 69 3.31 16.21 -12.13
CA LEU A 69 2.33 16.84 -11.23
C LEU A 69 0.92 16.81 -11.80
N PHE A 70 0.74 17.00 -13.09
CA PHE A 70 -0.55 16.83 -13.76
C PHE A 70 -1.09 15.42 -13.56
N LEU A 71 -0.31 14.39 -13.86
CA LEU A 71 -0.72 13.00 -13.74
C LEU A 71 -1.10 12.62 -12.30
N GLU A 72 -0.31 13.05 -11.32
CA GLU A 72 -0.59 12.83 -9.89
C GLU A 72 -1.87 13.55 -9.44
N SER A 73 -2.07 14.78 -9.86
CA SER A 73 -3.26 15.55 -9.50
C SER A 73 -4.54 14.97 -10.13
N ASP A 74 -4.44 14.53 -11.39
CA ASP A 74 -5.59 13.99 -12.11
C ASP A 74 -6.08 12.68 -11.50
N ARG A 75 -5.20 11.75 -11.18
CA ARG A 75 -5.61 10.53 -10.50
C ARG A 75 -6.11 10.77 -9.07
N MET A 76 -5.57 11.75 -8.33
CA MET A 76 -6.07 12.10 -7.00
C MET A 76 -7.48 12.70 -7.06
N ALA A 77 -7.77 13.57 -8.04
CA ALA A 77 -9.03 14.29 -8.12
C ALA A 77 -10.12 13.50 -8.85
N TYR A 78 -9.76 12.75 -9.89
CA TYR A 78 -10.72 12.31 -10.92
C TYR A 78 -10.65 10.80 -11.22
N LEU A 79 -10.03 9.99 -10.38
CA LEU A 79 -10.01 8.53 -10.55
C LEU A 79 -11.42 7.94 -10.61
N LEU A 80 -12.30 8.36 -9.70
CA LEU A 80 -13.66 7.81 -9.63
C LEU A 80 -14.53 8.12 -10.87
N ASP A 81 -14.19 9.15 -11.65
CA ASP A 81 -14.95 9.52 -12.86
C ASP A 81 -14.85 8.43 -13.93
N THR A 82 -13.82 7.61 -13.88
CA THR A 82 -13.58 6.51 -14.84
C THR A 82 -13.61 5.12 -14.20
N MET A 83 -13.83 5.05 -12.88
CA MET A 83 -13.89 3.80 -12.13
C MET A 83 -15.18 3.04 -12.48
N SER A 84 -15.07 1.99 -13.27
CA SER A 84 -16.18 1.10 -13.61
C SER A 84 -16.11 -0.22 -12.83
N PRO A 85 -17.22 -0.96 -12.68
CA PRO A 85 -17.20 -2.30 -12.12
C PRO A 85 -16.20 -3.23 -12.82
N GLU A 86 -16.09 -3.15 -14.14
CA GLU A 86 -15.19 -3.98 -14.95
C GLU A 86 -13.71 -3.71 -14.62
N ARG A 87 -13.34 -2.45 -14.38
CA ARG A 87 -11.97 -2.09 -13.96
C ARG A 87 -11.66 -2.62 -12.56
N VAL A 88 -12.59 -2.48 -11.64
CA VAL A 88 -12.46 -3.03 -10.28
C VAL A 88 -12.31 -4.55 -10.34
N ASP A 89 -13.14 -5.23 -11.12
CA ASP A 89 -13.08 -6.68 -11.28
C ASP A 89 -11.76 -7.14 -11.91
N GLY A 90 -11.28 -6.43 -12.93
CA GLY A 90 -10.01 -6.70 -13.58
C GLY A 90 -8.83 -6.60 -12.60
N GLN A 91 -8.72 -5.50 -11.86
CA GLN A 91 -7.65 -5.31 -10.89
C GLN A 91 -7.76 -6.22 -9.67
N ARG A 92 -8.98 -6.56 -9.25
CA ARG A 92 -9.19 -7.59 -8.23
C ARG A 92 -8.61 -8.94 -8.66
N ASP A 93 -8.80 -9.34 -9.90
CA ASP A 93 -8.24 -10.59 -10.42
C ASP A 93 -6.71 -10.54 -10.54
N VAL A 94 -6.15 -9.38 -10.90
CA VAL A 94 -4.69 -9.15 -10.88
C VAL A 94 -4.13 -9.34 -9.47
N VAL A 95 -4.68 -8.68 -8.45
CA VAL A 95 -4.26 -8.80 -7.05
C VAL A 95 -4.40 -10.24 -6.54
N LYS A 96 -5.50 -10.93 -6.88
CA LYS A 96 -5.68 -12.35 -6.52
C LYS A 96 -4.65 -13.26 -7.19
N ASN A 97 -4.27 -12.98 -8.42
CA ASN A 97 -3.22 -13.72 -9.12
C ASN A 97 -1.85 -13.43 -8.53
N GLU A 98 -1.56 -12.18 -8.20
CA GLU A 98 -0.34 -11.80 -7.49
C GLU A 98 -0.21 -12.53 -6.14
N ARG A 99 -1.27 -12.57 -5.35
CA ARG A 99 -1.28 -13.34 -4.09
C ARG A 99 -0.95 -14.81 -4.32
N ARG A 100 -1.55 -15.44 -5.35
CA ARG A 100 -1.21 -16.84 -5.70
C ARG A 100 0.26 -16.99 -6.07
N GLN A 101 0.79 -16.11 -6.92
CA GLN A 101 2.14 -16.23 -7.45
C GLN A 101 3.22 -15.87 -6.42
N SER A 102 3.02 -14.79 -5.68
CA SER A 102 4.04 -14.26 -4.77
C SER A 102 4.02 -14.89 -3.38
N ILE A 103 2.89 -15.52 -2.98
CA ILE A 103 2.71 -16.08 -1.64
C ILE A 103 2.30 -17.55 -1.70
N GLU A 104 1.11 -17.86 -2.25
CA GLU A 104 0.52 -19.20 -2.08
C GLU A 104 1.30 -20.29 -2.83
N ASN A 105 1.83 -19.97 -4.03
CA ASN A 105 2.66 -20.88 -4.83
C ASN A 105 4.15 -20.75 -4.55
N ARG A 106 4.55 -19.80 -3.70
CA ARG A 106 5.95 -19.60 -3.34
C ARG A 106 6.33 -20.50 -2.18
N PRO A 107 7.46 -21.25 -2.28
CA PRO A 107 7.99 -21.98 -1.13
C PRO A 107 8.15 -21.07 0.10
N TYR A 108 7.64 -21.53 1.23
CA TYR A 108 7.61 -20.79 2.51
C TYR A 108 6.75 -19.50 2.53
N GLY A 109 5.87 -19.27 1.56
CA GLY A 109 5.08 -18.04 1.50
C GLY A 109 3.95 -17.97 2.54
N ILE A 110 3.24 -19.07 2.75
CA ILE A 110 2.09 -19.10 3.68
C ILE A 110 2.46 -18.79 5.14
N PRO A 111 3.58 -19.31 5.70
CA PRO A 111 3.99 -18.99 7.07
C PRO A 111 4.17 -17.49 7.35
N GLU A 112 4.55 -16.70 6.37
CA GLU A 112 4.69 -15.25 6.52
C GLU A 112 3.34 -14.56 6.76
N LEU A 113 2.27 -15.01 6.10
CA LEU A 113 0.91 -14.50 6.35
C LEU A 113 0.37 -14.88 7.72
N GLU A 114 0.71 -16.07 8.18
CA GLU A 114 0.22 -16.61 9.46
C GLU A 114 0.88 -15.94 10.67
N LEU A 115 2.13 -15.48 10.53
CA LEU A 115 2.88 -14.91 11.64
C LEU A 115 2.20 -13.66 12.21
N ASP A 116 1.66 -12.79 11.37
CA ASP A 116 0.96 -11.59 11.81
C ASP A 116 -0.28 -11.92 12.65
N SER A 117 -1.06 -12.91 12.22
CA SER A 117 -2.24 -13.37 12.96
C SER A 117 -1.91 -14.04 14.30
N MET A 118 -0.67 -14.53 14.48
CA MET A 118 -0.18 -15.10 15.73
C MET A 118 0.36 -14.05 16.69
N LEU A 119 0.87 -12.93 16.18
CA LEU A 119 1.44 -11.84 16.96
C LEU A 119 0.39 -10.84 17.42
N PHE A 120 -0.62 -10.57 16.59
CA PHE A 120 -1.63 -9.55 16.85
C PHE A 120 -3.01 -10.18 17.10
N PRO A 121 -3.78 -9.65 18.08
CA PRO A 121 -5.09 -10.18 18.37
C PRO A 121 -6.07 -9.93 17.22
N THR A 122 -7.09 -10.79 17.13
CA THR A 122 -8.16 -10.64 16.13
C THR A 122 -8.77 -9.24 16.17
N GLY A 123 -8.87 -8.61 15.02
CA GLY A 123 -9.34 -7.22 14.87
C GLY A 123 -8.29 -6.15 15.08
N HIS A 124 -7.05 -6.53 15.42
CA HIS A 124 -5.92 -5.60 15.34
C HIS A 124 -5.59 -5.32 13.86
N PRO A 125 -5.35 -4.05 13.46
CA PRO A 125 -5.03 -3.70 12.07
C PRO A 125 -3.84 -4.45 11.45
N TYR A 126 -2.94 -4.97 12.27
CA TYR A 126 -1.77 -5.73 11.85
C TYR A 126 -1.99 -7.25 11.90
N SER A 127 -3.20 -7.73 12.19
CA SER A 127 -3.50 -9.16 12.21
C SER A 127 -3.83 -9.77 10.85
N TRP A 128 -3.90 -8.95 9.79
CA TRP A 128 -4.09 -9.38 8.41
C TRP A 128 -3.00 -8.84 7.49
N SER A 129 -2.77 -9.53 6.39
CA SER A 129 -1.74 -9.13 5.44
C SER A 129 -2.19 -8.01 4.52
N THR A 130 -1.24 -7.21 4.06
CA THR A 130 -1.47 -6.09 3.13
C THR A 130 -2.13 -6.53 1.82
N ILE A 131 -1.83 -7.72 1.33
CA ILE A 131 -2.43 -8.23 0.09
C ILE A 131 -3.90 -8.65 0.27
N GLY A 132 -4.37 -8.79 1.50
CA GLY A 132 -5.74 -9.16 1.83
C GLY A 132 -6.06 -10.66 1.67
N SER A 133 -7.26 -11.06 2.08
CA SER A 133 -7.76 -12.41 1.88
C SER A 133 -8.44 -12.59 0.52
N MET A 134 -8.46 -13.81 0.00
CA MET A 134 -9.17 -14.13 -1.25
C MET A 134 -10.68 -13.90 -1.13
N GLU A 135 -11.23 -14.18 0.05
CA GLU A 135 -12.64 -13.99 0.38
C GLU A 135 -13.01 -12.51 0.35
N ASP A 136 -12.25 -11.67 1.05
CA ASP A 136 -12.52 -10.24 1.16
C ASP A 136 -12.37 -9.55 -0.20
N LEU A 137 -11.31 -9.86 -0.94
CA LEU A 137 -11.12 -9.36 -2.31
C LEU A 137 -12.27 -9.76 -3.22
N SER A 138 -12.77 -11.00 -3.11
CA SER A 138 -13.90 -11.47 -3.93
C SER A 138 -15.23 -10.86 -3.53
N ALA A 139 -15.39 -10.47 -2.26
CA ALA A 139 -16.59 -9.84 -1.73
C ALA A 139 -16.62 -8.30 -1.92
N ALA A 140 -15.50 -7.70 -2.31
CA ALA A 140 -15.38 -6.26 -2.51
C ALA A 140 -16.36 -5.78 -3.60
N SER A 141 -17.30 -4.92 -3.24
CA SER A 141 -18.20 -4.28 -4.20
C SER A 141 -17.59 -3.01 -4.78
N HIS A 142 -18.14 -2.56 -5.89
CA HIS A 142 -17.77 -1.27 -6.50
C HIS A 142 -18.03 -0.09 -5.54
N GLU A 143 -19.11 -0.15 -4.77
CA GLU A 143 -19.46 0.84 -3.76
C GLU A 143 -18.45 0.88 -2.61
N ASP A 144 -18.00 -0.27 -2.12
CA ASP A 144 -16.96 -0.37 -1.08
C ASP A 144 -15.66 0.29 -1.57
N VAL A 145 -15.28 0.04 -2.83
CA VAL A 145 -14.11 0.64 -3.46
C VAL A 145 -14.25 2.16 -3.53
N GLN A 146 -15.39 2.67 -4.00
CA GLN A 146 -15.63 4.12 -4.04
C GLN A 146 -15.63 4.77 -2.64
N GLU A 147 -16.20 4.09 -1.63
CA GLU A 147 -16.20 4.58 -0.25
C GLU A 147 -14.78 4.68 0.31
N PHE A 148 -13.96 3.68 0.05
CA PHE A 148 -12.55 3.66 0.46
C PHE A 148 -11.79 4.84 -0.14
N PHE A 149 -11.92 5.08 -1.43
CA PHE A 149 -11.29 6.23 -2.09
C PHE A 149 -11.74 7.56 -1.47
N ARG A 150 -13.05 7.79 -1.36
CA ARG A 150 -13.57 9.04 -0.77
C ARG A 150 -13.15 9.27 0.67
N THR A 151 -12.86 8.20 1.39
CA THR A 151 -12.44 8.28 2.79
C THR A 151 -10.97 8.63 2.92
N TYR A 152 -10.11 8.03 2.11
CA TYR A 152 -8.66 8.07 2.32
C TYR A 152 -7.89 8.86 1.28
N TYR A 153 -8.37 8.95 0.03
CA TYR A 153 -7.66 9.58 -1.08
C TYR A 153 -8.12 11.03 -1.28
N ALA A 154 -7.64 11.89 -0.40
CA ALA A 154 -7.89 13.32 -0.47
C ALA A 154 -6.65 14.12 -0.03
N PRO A 155 -6.48 15.38 -0.49
CA PRO A 155 -5.28 16.18 -0.21
C PRO A 155 -4.98 16.35 1.28
N ASN A 156 -6.00 16.39 2.15
CA ASN A 156 -5.82 16.50 3.60
C ASN A 156 -5.34 15.21 4.26
N ASN A 157 -5.25 14.11 3.53
CA ASN A 157 -4.69 12.82 3.97
C ASN A 157 -3.46 12.41 3.16
N ALA A 158 -2.88 13.31 2.39
CA ALA A 158 -1.73 13.06 1.53
C ALA A 158 -0.56 14.00 1.88
N SER A 159 0.64 13.54 1.60
CA SER A 159 1.85 14.34 1.60
C SER A 159 2.46 14.29 0.20
N LEU A 160 2.66 15.45 -0.42
CA LEU A 160 3.36 15.58 -1.69
C LEU A 160 4.81 16.00 -1.43
N VAL A 161 5.74 15.24 -1.96
CA VAL A 161 7.18 15.56 -1.89
C VAL A 161 7.72 15.71 -3.31
N VAL A 162 8.35 16.84 -3.59
CA VAL A 162 9.06 17.08 -4.85
C VAL A 162 10.53 17.31 -4.50
N ALA A 163 11.42 16.48 -5.07
CA ALA A 163 12.85 16.54 -4.79
C ALA A 163 13.66 16.38 -6.07
N GLY A 164 14.78 17.09 -6.19
CA GLY A 164 15.69 16.99 -7.33
C GLY A 164 16.24 18.34 -7.75
N ASP A 165 16.69 18.42 -9.00
CA ASP A 165 17.18 19.67 -9.61
C ASP A 165 16.00 20.53 -10.05
N ILE A 166 15.45 21.30 -9.11
CA ILE A 166 14.24 22.11 -9.29
C ILE A 166 14.41 23.50 -8.68
N ASP A 167 13.76 24.49 -9.28
CA ASP A 167 13.51 25.79 -8.63
C ASP A 167 12.29 25.67 -7.70
N ILE A 168 12.45 26.01 -6.44
CA ILE A 168 11.40 25.88 -5.42
C ILE A 168 10.18 26.73 -5.74
N ALA A 169 10.39 27.98 -6.24
CA ALA A 169 9.27 28.85 -6.53
C ALA A 169 8.47 28.38 -7.73
N ALA A 170 9.15 27.93 -8.78
CA ALA A 170 8.52 27.30 -9.94
C ALA A 170 7.76 26.01 -9.57
N ALA A 171 8.38 25.14 -8.76
CA ALA A 171 7.73 23.92 -8.30
C ALA A 171 6.47 24.21 -7.49
N LYS A 172 6.50 25.19 -6.57
CA LYS A 172 5.31 25.62 -5.82
C LYS A 172 4.19 26.13 -6.73
N ALA A 173 4.54 26.95 -7.73
CA ALA A 173 3.54 27.45 -8.68
C ALA A 173 2.89 26.31 -9.49
N LEU A 174 3.65 25.29 -9.88
CA LEU A 174 3.11 24.11 -10.56
C LEU A 174 2.24 23.26 -9.63
N VAL A 175 2.64 23.07 -8.40
CA VAL A 175 1.81 22.37 -7.41
C VAL A 175 0.49 23.12 -7.18
N GLU A 176 0.54 24.44 -7.01
CA GLU A 176 -0.66 25.26 -6.89
C GLU A 176 -1.54 25.16 -8.13
N LYS A 177 -0.96 25.24 -9.33
CA LYS A 177 -1.67 25.09 -10.60
C LYS A 177 -2.48 23.79 -10.68
N TRP A 178 -1.90 22.68 -10.30
CA TRP A 178 -2.48 21.35 -10.52
C TRP A 178 -3.30 20.81 -9.34
N PHE A 179 -2.98 21.21 -8.11
CA PHE A 179 -3.62 20.65 -6.92
C PHE A 179 -4.59 21.60 -6.21
N ALA A 180 -4.61 22.93 -6.54
CA ALA A 180 -5.44 23.88 -5.82
C ALA A 180 -6.95 23.60 -5.94
N GLU A 181 -7.38 23.03 -7.07
CA GLU A 181 -8.80 22.68 -7.31
C GLU A 181 -9.21 21.31 -6.76
N VAL A 182 -8.26 20.49 -6.29
CA VAL A 182 -8.57 19.18 -5.71
C VAL A 182 -9.30 19.37 -4.38
N PRO A 183 -10.56 18.91 -4.26
CA PRO A 183 -11.36 19.21 -3.08
C PRO A 183 -10.83 18.52 -1.84
N ARG A 184 -10.87 19.22 -0.72
CA ARG A 184 -10.54 18.65 0.59
C ARG A 184 -11.55 17.57 0.97
N GLY A 185 -11.07 16.41 1.39
CA GLY A 185 -11.90 15.33 1.91
C GLY A 185 -12.36 15.55 3.35
N LYS A 186 -13.17 14.63 3.84
CA LYS A 186 -13.56 14.57 5.25
C LYS A 186 -12.34 14.21 6.11
N PRO A 187 -12.34 14.53 7.42
CA PRO A 187 -11.33 14.01 8.34
C PRO A 187 -11.33 12.48 8.33
N VAL A 188 -10.15 11.90 8.22
CA VAL A 188 -10.00 10.43 8.28
C VAL A 188 -10.26 9.96 9.72
N PRO A 189 -11.09 8.92 9.92
CA PRO A 189 -11.32 8.36 11.23
C PRO A 189 -10.02 7.84 11.86
N PRO A 190 -9.77 8.11 13.16
CA PRO A 190 -8.60 7.55 13.82
C PRO A 190 -8.73 6.03 13.95
N VAL A 191 -7.63 5.32 13.74
CA VAL A 191 -7.54 3.88 14.03
C VAL A 191 -7.19 3.72 15.51
N ALA A 192 -8.01 2.96 16.24
CA ALA A 192 -7.79 2.65 17.65
C ALA A 192 -7.62 1.12 17.81
N PRO A 193 -6.40 0.59 17.61
CA PRO A 193 -6.17 -0.83 17.68
C PRO A 193 -6.32 -1.37 19.09
N PRO A 194 -6.79 -2.63 19.26
CA PRO A 194 -6.69 -3.31 20.55
C PRO A 194 -5.22 -3.49 20.94
N ALA A 195 -4.94 -3.52 22.25
CA ALA A 195 -3.58 -3.73 22.70
C ALA A 195 -3.06 -5.11 22.27
N ALA A 196 -1.89 -5.14 21.65
CA ALA A 196 -1.20 -6.38 21.32
C ALA A 196 -0.34 -6.81 22.51
N MET A 197 -0.59 -8.01 23.04
CA MET A 197 0.17 -8.60 24.14
C MET A 197 0.34 -10.10 23.90
N LEU A 198 1.56 -10.58 24.06
CA LEU A 198 1.86 -12.02 24.07
C LEU A 198 2.08 -12.46 25.51
N THR A 199 1.20 -13.31 26.02
CA THR A 199 1.27 -13.83 27.41
C THR A 199 1.97 -15.16 27.50
N GLU A 200 2.13 -15.85 26.34
CA GLU A 200 2.76 -17.15 26.24
C GLU A 200 3.41 -17.35 24.86
N VAL A 201 4.22 -18.37 24.74
CA VAL A 201 4.83 -18.78 23.46
C VAL A 201 3.83 -19.58 22.65
N THR A 202 3.38 -19.00 21.54
CA THR A 202 2.54 -19.70 20.56
C THR A 202 3.42 -20.43 19.54
N ARG A 203 3.09 -21.70 19.23
CA ARG A 203 3.82 -22.51 18.24
C ARG A 203 2.85 -23.02 17.19
N ARG A 204 3.23 -22.91 15.91
CA ARG A 204 2.52 -23.48 14.78
C ARG A 204 3.49 -24.26 13.90
N THR A 205 3.09 -25.42 13.45
CA THR A 205 3.85 -26.21 12.47
C THR A 205 3.02 -26.29 11.20
N MET A 206 3.65 -25.99 10.08
CA MET A 206 3.03 -26.06 8.74
C MET A 206 3.87 -26.97 7.86
N THR A 207 3.23 -27.63 6.91
CA THR A 207 3.90 -28.47 5.90
C THR A 207 3.85 -27.76 4.56
N ASP A 208 4.96 -27.84 3.82
CA ASP A 208 5.09 -27.28 2.48
C ASP A 208 5.96 -28.21 1.62
N GLN A 209 5.92 -28.04 0.30
CA GLN A 209 6.74 -28.80 -0.64
C GLN A 209 8.15 -28.18 -0.75
N VAL A 210 8.91 -28.29 0.33
CA VAL A 210 10.24 -27.70 0.47
C VAL A 210 11.29 -28.74 0.84
N GLN A 211 12.55 -28.49 0.49
CA GLN A 211 13.64 -29.42 0.79
C GLN A 211 14.15 -29.31 2.24
N LEU A 212 14.09 -28.11 2.82
CA LEU A 212 14.61 -27.83 4.14
C LEU A 212 13.56 -27.20 5.04
N PRO A 213 13.52 -27.56 6.33
CA PRO A 213 12.66 -26.86 7.28
C PRO A 213 13.16 -25.43 7.48
N ARG A 214 12.22 -24.51 7.73
CA ARG A 214 12.49 -23.12 8.11
C ARG A 214 11.81 -22.82 9.44
N LEU A 215 12.53 -22.14 10.32
CA LEU A 215 11.98 -21.65 11.58
C LEU A 215 11.76 -20.14 11.49
N TYR A 216 10.57 -19.70 11.83
CA TYR A 216 10.22 -18.29 11.99
C TYR A 216 10.06 -18.00 13.48
N LEU A 217 10.68 -16.93 13.92
CA LEU A 217 10.57 -16.44 15.29
C LEU A 217 10.10 -14.99 15.25
N GLY A 218 8.99 -14.70 15.93
CA GLY A 218 8.39 -13.36 15.96
C GLY A 218 8.19 -12.86 17.39
N TRP A 219 8.40 -11.57 17.60
CA TRP A 219 8.18 -10.86 18.85
C TRP A 219 7.47 -9.53 18.60
N LEU A 220 6.69 -9.08 19.56
CA LEU A 220 6.21 -7.71 19.57
C LEU A 220 7.36 -6.78 20.01
N THR A 221 7.51 -5.67 19.34
CA THR A 221 8.52 -4.64 19.60
C THR A 221 7.85 -3.29 19.86
N PRO A 222 8.57 -2.30 20.43
CA PRO A 222 8.13 -0.93 20.39
C PRO A 222 7.84 -0.49 18.94
N ALA A 223 6.97 0.52 18.77
CA ALA A 223 6.73 1.11 17.47
C ALA A 223 8.01 1.72 16.88
N THR A 224 8.08 1.81 15.57
CA THR A 224 9.20 2.41 14.82
C THR A 224 9.54 3.81 15.39
N TYR A 225 10.82 4.07 15.53
CA TYR A 225 11.38 5.30 16.13
C TYR A 225 11.12 5.50 17.64
N GLN A 226 10.51 4.54 18.31
CA GLN A 226 10.40 4.60 19.78
C GLN A 226 11.68 4.12 20.47
N PRO A 227 11.91 4.48 21.74
CA PRO A 227 13.05 3.98 22.48
C PRO A 227 13.15 2.46 22.48
N GLY A 228 14.28 1.93 22.04
CA GLY A 228 14.54 0.48 21.93
C GLY A 228 14.41 -0.09 20.53
N ASP A 229 13.74 0.58 19.60
CA ASP A 229 13.52 0.12 18.22
C ASP A 229 14.86 -0.19 17.51
N ALA A 230 15.74 0.77 17.37
CA ALA A 230 17.05 0.58 16.74
C ALA A 230 17.95 -0.50 17.43
N ALA A 231 17.80 -0.66 18.75
CA ALA A 231 18.54 -1.70 19.46
C ALA A 231 18.03 -3.10 19.10
N LEU A 232 16.71 -3.25 18.90
CA LEU A 232 16.11 -4.51 18.49
C LEU A 232 16.42 -4.85 17.03
N ASP A 233 16.59 -3.88 16.14
CA ASP A 233 17.08 -4.11 14.78
C ASP A 233 18.49 -4.72 14.79
N VAL A 234 19.36 -4.22 15.66
CA VAL A 234 20.71 -4.81 15.86
C VAL A 234 20.61 -6.24 16.39
N VAL A 235 19.74 -6.49 17.37
CA VAL A 235 19.51 -7.85 17.90
C VAL A 235 18.99 -8.78 16.82
N ALA A 236 18.00 -8.37 16.04
CA ALA A 236 17.46 -9.16 14.94
C ALA A 236 18.54 -9.50 13.90
N SER A 237 19.38 -8.51 13.55
CA SER A 237 20.51 -8.72 12.65
C SER A 237 21.56 -9.70 13.20
N LEU A 238 21.82 -9.67 14.50
CA LEU A 238 22.75 -10.62 15.15
C LEU A 238 22.19 -12.06 15.21
N LEU A 239 20.88 -12.20 15.34
CA LEU A 239 20.22 -13.51 15.45
C LEU A 239 20.03 -14.20 14.09
N ALA A 240 19.73 -13.45 13.05
CA ALA A 240 19.35 -14.01 11.75
C ALA A 240 20.00 -13.34 10.53
N GLY A 241 20.69 -12.22 10.71
CA GLY A 241 21.40 -11.51 9.66
C GLY A 241 22.86 -11.94 9.62
N GLY A 242 23.31 -12.63 8.60
CA GLY A 242 24.69 -12.94 8.41
C GLY A 242 24.96 -14.33 7.81
N LYS A 243 26.21 -14.59 7.51
CA LYS A 243 26.67 -15.94 7.14
C LYS A 243 27.00 -16.68 8.43
N ASN A 244 26.09 -17.49 8.88
CA ASN A 244 26.38 -18.51 9.92
C ASN A 244 26.74 -19.82 9.25
#